data_3d823cfd3410a68b43ac7e18452f7172
#
_entry.id   3d823cfd3410a68b43ac7e18452f7172
#
_cell.length_a   1.000
_cell.length_b   1.000
_cell.length_c   1.000
_cell.angle_alpha   90.00
_cell.angle_beta   90.00
_cell.angle_gamma   90.00
#
_symmetry.space_group_name_H-M   'P 1'
#
loop_
_entity.id
_entity.type
_entity.pdbx_description
1 polymer ?
#
loop_
_entity_poly.entity_id
_entity_poly.type
_entity_poly.pdbx_seq_one_letter_code
_entity_poly.pdbx_strand_id
1 'polypeptide(L)'
;GHLAKVDHLVASYLTKKDSLEPLPAAELLERAAVGLVTVLDVRPEEEYLQGHVAGARNIPLERLEEALGSLPRDREIVAYCRGPWCVLSFDAVARLRAAGFTAHRLRDGLPEWRRAGLPLETGP
;
A
#
# COMPACT_ATOMS: atom_id res chain seq x y z
N GLY A 1 -1.03 33.45 3.27
CA GLY A 1 -0.10 34.22 4.04
C GLY A 1 1.08 33.40 4.53
N HIS A 2 1.99 34.05 5.20
CA HIS A 2 3.18 33.41 5.71
C HIS A 2 2.86 32.27 6.71
N LEU A 3 1.93 32.50 7.59
CA LEU A 3 1.52 31.51 8.59
C LEU A 3 0.90 30.27 7.93
N ALA A 4 0.06 30.48 6.93
CA ALA A 4 -0.54 29.37 6.19
C ALA A 4 0.53 28.54 5.48
N LYS A 5 1.57 29.18 4.96
CA LYS A 5 2.68 28.50 4.31
C LYS A 5 3.50 27.68 5.30
N VAL A 6 3.74 28.21 6.49
CA VAL A 6 4.46 27.51 7.55
C VAL A 6 3.62 26.31 8.03
N ASP A 7 2.32 26.51 8.23
CA ASP A 7 1.42 25.43 8.62
C ASP A 7 1.39 24.32 7.59
N HIS A 8 1.40 24.68 6.31
CA HIS A 8 1.44 23.71 5.22
C HIS A 8 2.73 22.88 5.27
N LEU A 9 3.87 23.51 5.52
CA LEU A 9 5.15 22.81 5.62
C LEU A 9 5.17 21.85 6.81
N VAL A 10 4.66 22.27 7.95
CA VAL A 10 4.56 21.43 9.15
C VAL A 10 3.60 20.27 8.90
N ALA A 11 2.44 20.54 8.34
CA ALA A 11 1.45 19.51 8.01
C ALA A 11 2.03 18.50 7.01
N SER A 12 2.76 18.99 6.00
CA SER A 12 3.41 18.14 5.01
C SER A 12 4.47 17.26 5.65
N TYR A 13 5.24 17.80 6.57
CA TYR A 13 6.25 17.03 7.30
C TYR A 13 5.60 15.93 8.16
N LEU A 14 4.57 16.27 8.90
CA LEU A 14 3.86 15.31 9.75
C LEU A 14 3.19 14.22 8.92
N THR A 15 2.56 14.60 7.82
CA THR A 15 1.95 13.65 6.89
C THR A 15 3.00 12.72 6.31
N LYS A 16 4.15 13.25 5.94
CA LYS A 16 5.26 12.45 5.41
C LYS A 16 5.80 11.49 6.46
N LYS A 17 5.91 11.94 7.71
CA LYS A 17 6.35 11.10 8.81
C LYS A 17 5.34 9.98 9.06
N ASP A 18 4.06 10.33 9.13
CA ASP A 18 2.98 9.36 9.31
C ASP A 18 2.94 8.36 8.15
N SER A 19 3.21 8.84 6.94
CA SER A 19 3.20 7.98 5.76
C SER A 19 4.39 7.04 5.69
N LEU A 20 5.46 7.31 6.44
CA LEU A 20 6.58 6.39 6.58
C LEU A 20 6.27 5.28 7.58
N GLU A 21 5.30 5.50 8.46
CA GLU A 21 4.87 4.47 9.37
C GLU A 21 3.94 3.50 8.64
N PRO A 22 4.16 2.21 8.80
CA PRO A 22 3.34 1.22 8.11
C PRO A 22 1.92 1.19 8.69
N LEU A 23 0.96 0.95 7.81
CA LEU A 23 -0.45 0.87 8.18
C LEU A 23 -0.72 -0.47 8.88
N PRO A 24 -1.33 -0.47 10.08
CA PRO A 24 -1.72 -1.73 10.73
C PRO A 24 -2.81 -2.45 9.97
N ALA A 25 -2.82 -3.78 10.06
CA ALA A 25 -3.80 -4.62 9.38
C ALA A 25 -5.24 -4.26 9.74
N ALA A 26 -5.51 -3.94 11.01
CA ALA A 26 -6.85 -3.56 11.46
C ALA A 26 -7.36 -2.31 10.74
N GLU A 27 -6.50 -1.31 10.57
CA GLU A 27 -6.85 -0.09 9.84
C GLU A 27 -7.10 -0.37 8.37
N LEU A 28 -6.29 -1.24 7.76
CA LEU A 28 -6.51 -1.63 6.37
C LEU A 28 -7.89 -2.26 6.19
N LEU A 29 -8.27 -3.16 7.07
CA LEU A 29 -9.57 -3.82 7.01
C LEU A 29 -10.73 -2.82 7.11
N GLU A 30 -10.62 -1.85 8.02
CA GLU A 30 -11.63 -0.81 8.17
C GLU A 30 -11.77 0.03 6.90
N ARG A 31 -10.65 0.47 6.34
CA ARG A 31 -10.65 1.29 5.13
C ARG A 31 -11.14 0.52 3.92
N ALA A 32 -10.74 -0.74 3.81
CA ALA A 32 -11.16 -1.60 2.69
C ALA A 32 -12.67 -1.88 2.74
N ALA A 33 -13.23 -2.04 3.93
CA ALA A 33 -14.65 -2.31 4.11
C ALA A 33 -15.55 -1.18 3.57
N VAL A 34 -15.05 0.06 3.60
CA VAL A 34 -15.80 1.22 3.08
C VAL A 34 -15.35 1.62 1.68
N GLY A 35 -14.49 0.85 1.05
CA GLY A 35 -14.06 1.09 -0.33
C GLY A 35 -13.10 2.25 -0.53
N LEU A 36 -12.40 2.68 0.50
CA LEU A 36 -11.48 3.82 0.45
C LEU A 36 -10.06 3.47 0.04
N VAL A 37 -9.76 2.18 -0.14
CA VAL A 37 -8.40 1.69 -0.33
C VAL A 37 -8.33 0.69 -1.48
N THR A 38 -7.26 0.78 -2.25
CA THR A 38 -6.86 -0.27 -3.19
C THR A 38 -5.68 -1.00 -2.56
N VAL A 39 -5.79 -2.30 -2.35
CA VAL A 39 -4.71 -3.11 -1.81
C VAL A 39 -3.88 -3.66 -2.96
N LEU A 40 -2.58 -3.44 -2.90
CA LEU A 40 -1.67 -3.78 -3.98
C LEU A 40 -0.62 -4.78 -3.51
N ASP A 41 -0.59 -5.94 -4.17
CA ASP A 41 0.44 -6.96 -3.96
C ASP A 41 1.53 -6.75 -5.00
N VAL A 42 2.73 -6.37 -4.56
CA VAL A 42 3.85 -6.06 -5.46
C VAL A 42 4.84 -7.22 -5.60
N ARG A 43 4.45 -8.39 -5.10
CA ARG A 43 5.26 -9.60 -5.27
C ARG A 43 5.12 -10.16 -6.69
N PRO A 44 6.03 -11.06 -7.09
CA PRO A 44 5.84 -11.78 -8.35
C PRO A 44 4.48 -12.48 -8.41
N GLU A 45 3.94 -12.61 -9.61
CA GLU A 45 2.63 -13.21 -9.84
C GLU A 45 2.52 -14.62 -9.25
N GLU A 46 3.57 -15.39 -9.34
CA GLU A 46 3.61 -16.76 -8.81
C GLU A 46 3.30 -16.81 -7.31
N GLU A 47 3.85 -15.87 -6.56
CA GLU A 47 3.60 -15.77 -5.12
C GLU A 47 2.18 -15.30 -4.84
N TYR A 48 1.68 -14.36 -5.62
CA TYR A 48 0.30 -13.87 -5.51
C TYR A 48 -0.70 -15.02 -5.72
N LEU A 49 -0.49 -15.85 -6.73
CA LEU A 49 -1.40 -16.95 -7.03
C LEU A 49 -1.44 -18.00 -5.92
N GLN A 50 -0.35 -18.17 -5.19
CA GLN A 50 -0.29 -19.12 -4.09
C GLN A 50 -1.02 -18.65 -2.85
N GLY A 51 -1.21 -17.36 -2.71
CA GLY A 51 -1.94 -16.78 -1.60
C GLY A 51 -1.70 -15.27 -1.51
N HIS A 52 -2.76 -14.52 -1.32
CA HIS A 52 -2.69 -13.06 -1.23
C HIS A 52 -3.81 -12.54 -0.33
N VAL A 53 -3.66 -11.30 0.12
CA VAL A 53 -4.70 -10.62 0.88
C VAL A 53 -5.97 -10.55 0.04
N ALA A 54 -7.11 -10.89 0.66
CA ALA A 54 -8.40 -10.88 -0.03
C ALA A 54 -8.67 -9.52 -0.66
N GLY A 55 -9.02 -9.53 -1.94
CA GLY A 55 -9.30 -8.32 -2.69
C GLY A 55 -8.07 -7.57 -3.21
N ALA A 56 -6.87 -8.08 -2.93
CA ALA A 56 -5.64 -7.44 -3.39
C ALA A 56 -5.46 -7.61 -4.90
N ARG A 57 -4.93 -6.58 -5.51
CA ARG A 57 -4.60 -6.56 -6.92
C ARG A 57 -3.10 -6.80 -7.07
N ASN A 58 -2.71 -7.67 -7.97
CA ASN A 58 -1.29 -7.98 -8.20
C ASN A 58 -0.71 -7.10 -9.30
N ILE A 59 0.26 -6.30 -8.93
CA ILE A 59 1.10 -5.58 -9.89
C ILE A 59 2.54 -5.75 -9.41
N PRO A 60 3.29 -6.70 -9.97
CA PRO A 60 4.69 -6.86 -9.60
C PRO A 60 5.45 -5.55 -9.77
N LEU A 61 6.40 -5.30 -8.88
CA LEU A 61 7.14 -4.03 -8.86
C LEU A 61 7.71 -3.67 -10.24
N GLU A 62 8.20 -4.63 -10.98
CA GLU A 62 8.78 -4.41 -12.31
C GLU A 62 7.78 -3.90 -13.35
N ARG A 63 6.47 -4.09 -13.10
CA ARG A 63 5.40 -3.64 -14.00
C ARG A 63 4.66 -2.43 -13.46
N LEU A 64 5.06 -1.92 -12.31
CA LEU A 64 4.34 -0.83 -11.66
C LEU A 64 4.24 0.41 -12.54
N GLU A 65 5.33 0.79 -13.20
CA GLU A 65 5.34 1.97 -14.06
C GLU A 65 4.31 1.89 -15.18
N GLU A 66 4.19 0.71 -15.80
CA GLU A 66 3.23 0.47 -16.88
C GLU A 66 1.79 0.49 -16.37
N ALA A 67 1.59 0.12 -15.12
CA ALA A 67 0.26 -0.02 -14.54
C ALA A 67 -0.28 1.25 -13.89
N LEU A 68 0.54 2.29 -13.76
CA LEU A 68 0.13 3.53 -13.08
C LEU A 68 -1.15 4.13 -13.65
N GLY A 69 -1.32 4.07 -14.97
CA GLY A 69 -2.50 4.61 -15.63
C GLY A 69 -3.79 3.86 -15.32
N SER A 70 -3.69 2.61 -14.86
CA SER A 70 -4.85 1.79 -14.55
C SER A 70 -5.26 1.84 -13.08
N LEU A 71 -4.46 2.51 -12.24
CA LEU A 71 -4.74 2.60 -10.82
C LEU A 71 -5.66 3.78 -10.50
N PRO A 72 -6.63 3.61 -9.60
CA PRO A 72 -7.50 4.70 -9.22
C PRO A 72 -6.75 5.75 -8.43
N ARG A 73 -6.94 7.02 -8.78
CA ARG A 73 -6.30 8.16 -8.11
C ARG A 73 -7.17 8.76 -7.02
N ASP A 74 -8.43 8.36 -6.95
CA ASP A 74 -9.40 8.82 -5.97
C ASP A 74 -9.38 8.01 -4.67
N ARG A 75 -8.47 7.07 -4.57
CA ARG A 75 -8.34 6.19 -3.42
C ARG A 75 -6.90 6.10 -2.95
N GLU A 76 -6.76 5.79 -1.68
CA GLU A 76 -5.48 5.45 -1.11
C GLU A 76 -5.04 4.08 -1.61
N ILE A 77 -3.74 3.92 -1.84
CA ILE A 77 -3.18 2.63 -2.24
C ILE A 77 -2.34 2.11 -1.07
N VAL A 78 -2.58 0.88 -0.68
CA VAL A 78 -1.77 0.22 0.35
C VAL A 78 -1.04 -0.95 -0.28
N ALA A 79 0.28 -0.85 -0.32
CA ALA A 79 1.13 -1.88 -0.92
C ALA A 79 1.69 -2.80 0.16
N TYR A 80 1.74 -4.09 -0.13
CA TYR A 80 2.37 -5.07 0.76
C TYR A 80 3.24 -6.03 -0.03
N CYS A 81 4.09 -6.72 0.69
CA CYS A 81 5.06 -7.64 0.14
C CYS A 81 5.18 -8.88 1.04
N ARG A 82 6.36 -9.51 1.05
CA ARG A 82 6.62 -10.75 1.79
C ARG A 82 6.68 -10.56 3.30
N GLY A 83 7.02 -9.37 3.75
CA GLY A 83 7.14 -9.10 5.17
C GLY A 83 7.41 -7.63 5.44
N PRO A 84 7.53 -7.25 6.73
CA PRO A 84 7.67 -5.84 7.12
C PRO A 84 8.98 -5.20 6.65
N TRP A 85 9.99 -5.99 6.34
CA TRP A 85 11.30 -5.51 5.90
C TRP A 85 11.54 -5.71 4.41
N CYS A 86 10.50 -6.07 3.66
CA CYS A 86 10.64 -6.29 2.23
C CYS A 86 10.78 -4.97 1.48
N VAL A 87 11.88 -4.82 0.75
CA VAL A 87 12.17 -3.57 0.01
C VAL A 87 11.20 -3.31 -1.14
N LEU A 88 10.53 -4.35 -1.64
CA LEU A 88 9.61 -4.19 -2.77
C LEU A 88 8.46 -3.25 -2.43
N SER A 89 7.89 -3.35 -1.24
CA SER A 89 6.78 -2.48 -0.84
C SER A 89 7.25 -1.04 -0.58
N PHE A 90 8.46 -0.86 -0.04
CA PHE A 90 9.05 0.46 0.13
C PHE A 90 9.24 1.15 -1.21
N ASP A 91 9.82 0.44 -2.17
CA ASP A 91 10.09 0.96 -3.50
C ASP A 91 8.79 1.28 -4.24
N ALA A 92 7.79 0.39 -4.12
CA ALA A 92 6.48 0.61 -4.72
C ALA A 92 5.82 1.88 -4.20
N VAL A 93 5.82 2.07 -2.88
CA VAL A 93 5.23 3.26 -2.26
C VAL A 93 5.95 4.52 -2.72
N ALA A 94 7.27 4.50 -2.78
CA ALA A 94 8.05 5.64 -3.26
C ALA A 94 7.68 6.01 -4.70
N ARG A 95 7.55 5.03 -5.58
CA ARG A 95 7.18 5.24 -6.97
C ARG A 95 5.77 5.76 -7.13
N LEU A 96 4.84 5.21 -6.35
CA LEU A 96 3.44 5.65 -6.37
C LEU A 96 3.32 7.11 -5.91
N ARG A 97 4.01 7.48 -4.85
CA ARG A 97 4.01 8.87 -4.36
C ARG A 97 4.62 9.82 -5.36
N ALA A 98 5.71 9.41 -6.02
CA ALA A 98 6.34 10.22 -7.05
C ALA A 98 5.39 10.47 -8.23
N ALA A 99 4.47 9.54 -8.49
CA ALA A 99 3.46 9.65 -9.54
C ALA A 99 2.19 10.38 -9.09
N GLY A 100 2.14 10.86 -7.86
CA GLY A 100 1.02 11.66 -7.35
C GLY A 100 -0.06 10.87 -6.62
N PHE A 101 0.17 9.59 -6.34
CA PHE A 101 -0.78 8.78 -5.59
C PHE A 101 -0.59 8.95 -4.08
N THR A 102 -1.68 8.78 -3.34
CA THR A 102 -1.62 8.62 -1.90
C THR A 102 -1.35 7.14 -1.62
N ALA A 103 -0.18 6.83 -1.12
CA ALA A 103 0.23 5.45 -0.95
C ALA A 103 0.90 5.22 0.40
N HIS A 104 0.60 4.06 0.99
CA HIS A 104 1.17 3.61 2.25
C HIS A 104 1.60 2.16 2.13
N ARG A 105 2.47 1.74 3.03
CA ARG A 105 2.91 0.36 3.11
C ARG A 105 2.14 -0.34 4.23
N LEU A 106 1.69 -1.57 3.99
CA LEU A 106 1.12 -2.40 5.05
C LEU A 106 2.26 -2.78 6.01
N ARG A 107 2.01 -2.65 7.31
CA ARG A 107 3.02 -2.92 8.33
C ARG A 107 3.50 -4.37 8.28
N ASP A 108 2.56 -5.30 8.14
CA ASP A 108 2.87 -6.71 8.12
C ASP A 108 2.86 -7.25 6.70
N GLY A 109 3.62 -8.30 6.48
CA GLY A 109 3.57 -9.02 5.22
C GLY A 109 2.55 -10.14 5.27
N LEU A 110 2.52 -10.93 4.21
CA LEU A 110 1.57 -12.04 4.09
C LEU A 110 1.67 -13.07 5.23
N PRO A 111 2.88 -13.48 5.69
CA PRO A 111 2.95 -14.46 6.77
C PRO A 111 2.28 -13.99 8.06
N GLU A 112 2.44 -12.73 8.42
CA GLU A 112 1.82 -12.17 9.62
C GLU A 112 0.32 -12.06 9.45
N TRP A 113 -0.14 -11.68 8.26
CA TRP A 113 -1.55 -11.62 7.91
C TRP A 113 -2.21 -12.99 8.08
N ARG A 114 -1.54 -14.02 7.55
CA ARG A 114 -2.01 -15.41 7.64
C ARG A 114 -2.06 -15.89 9.09
N ARG A 115 -1.03 -15.58 9.87
CA ARG A 115 -0.94 -15.96 11.27
C ARG A 115 -2.06 -15.34 12.11
N ALA A 116 -2.47 -14.13 11.75
CA ALA A 116 -3.56 -13.43 12.43
C ALA A 116 -4.94 -13.95 12.03
N GLY A 117 -5.02 -14.90 11.09
CA GLY A 117 -6.29 -15.44 10.62
C GLY A 117 -7.11 -14.50 9.77
N LEU A 118 -6.46 -13.52 9.15
CA LEU A 118 -7.14 -12.52 8.32
C LEU A 118 -7.44 -13.05 6.91
N PRO A 119 -8.41 -12.46 6.20
CA PRO A 119 -8.88 -13.01 4.92
C PRO A 119 -7.79 -13.13 3.86
N LEU A 120 -7.68 -14.31 3.27
CA LEU A 120 -6.74 -14.63 2.20
C LEU A 120 -7.49 -15.24 1.03
N GLU A 121 -6.94 -15.06 -0.16
CA GLU A 121 -7.44 -15.68 -1.38
C GLU A 121 -6.29 -16.35 -2.12
N THR A 122 -6.63 -17.31 -2.99
CA THR A 122 -5.66 -17.97 -3.87
C THR A 122 -6.15 -17.83 -5.31
N GLY A 123 -5.21 -17.95 -6.28
CA GLY A 123 -5.52 -17.79 -7.68
C GLY A 123 -5.58 -16.35 -8.12
N PRO A 124 -5.99 -16.11 -9.36
CA PRO A 124 -6.01 -14.75 -9.92
C PRO A 124 -7.04 -13.85 -9.28
#